data_73a223a09c960e6e1ca8e5643ed86dfd
#
_entry.id   73a223a09c960e6e1ca8e5643ed86dfd
#
_cell.length_a   1.000
_cell.length_b   1.000
_cell.length_c   1.000
_cell.angle_alpha   90.00
_cell.angle_beta   90.00
_cell.angle_gamma   90.00
#
_symmetry.space_group_name_H-M   'P 1'
#
loop_
_entity.id
_entity.type
_entity.pdbx_description
1 polymer ?
#
loop_
_entity_poly.entity_id
_entity_poly.type
_entity_poly.pdbx_seq_one_letter_code
_entity_poly.pdbx_strand_id
1 'polypeptide(L)' 'MNMSIEILFKQAGGYVEIDDGGNKSTYTYDFDPETFALLIAKECINVVETLSPGYDDYRNQIEDAFRRDCVGQLKQRFGI' A
#
# COMPACT_ATOMS: atom_id res chain seq x y z
N MET A 1 14.45 4.13 4.69
CA MET A 1 13.14 3.55 4.26
C MET A 1 12.61 2.70 5.40
N ASN A 2 11.33 2.83 5.76
CA ASN A 2 10.77 1.98 6.82
C ASN A 2 10.56 0.55 6.30
N MET A 3 10.35 -0.39 7.24
CA MET A 3 10.28 -1.81 6.90
C MET A 3 9.13 -2.14 5.95
N SER A 4 7.96 -1.53 6.13
CA SER A 4 6.80 -1.79 5.27
C SER A 4 7.03 -1.37 3.83
N ILE A 5 7.61 -0.19 3.64
CA ILE A 5 7.94 0.31 2.30
C ILE A 5 9.08 -0.50 1.70
N GLU A 6 10.07 -0.90 2.51
CA GLU A 6 11.19 -1.71 2.04
C GLU A 6 10.73 -3.06 1.48
N ILE A 7 9.76 -3.69 2.12
CA ILE A 7 9.20 -4.95 1.63
C ILE A 7 8.59 -4.75 0.24
N LEU A 8 7.80 -3.69 0.05
CA LEU A 8 7.19 -3.38 -1.25
C LEU A 8 8.23 -3.00 -2.29
N PHE A 9 9.28 -2.29 -1.87
CA PHE A 9 10.41 -1.95 -2.73
C PHE A 9 11.09 -3.20 -3.28
N LYS A 10 11.34 -4.19 -2.42
CA LYS A 10 11.94 -5.46 -2.83
C LYS A 10 11.01 -6.25 -3.76
N GLN A 11 9.71 -6.25 -3.49
CA GLN A 11 8.73 -6.92 -4.34
C GLN A 11 8.67 -6.32 -5.74
N ALA A 12 8.96 -5.03 -5.87
CA ALA A 12 9.02 -4.35 -7.16
C ALA A 12 10.38 -4.47 -7.86
N GLY A 13 11.28 -5.30 -7.35
CA GLY A 13 12.58 -5.55 -7.93
C GLY A 13 13.72 -4.74 -7.34
N GLY A 14 13.46 -3.99 -6.28
CA GLY A 14 14.50 -3.24 -5.59
C GLY A 14 15.42 -4.14 -4.79
N TYR A 15 16.66 -3.71 -4.62
CA TYR A 15 17.67 -4.44 -3.86
C TYR A 15 18.19 -3.56 -2.74
N VAL A 16 18.32 -4.14 -1.55
CA VAL A 16 18.82 -3.43 -0.36
C VAL A 16 20.04 -4.20 0.16
N GLU A 17 21.13 -3.49 0.38
CA GLU A 17 22.36 -4.03 0.92
C GLU A 17 22.69 -3.33 2.23
N ILE A 18 23.10 -4.10 3.23
CA ILE A 18 23.50 -3.58 4.54
C ILE A 18 24.99 -3.87 4.72
N ASP A 19 25.80 -2.82 5.00
CA ASP A 19 27.22 -2.98 5.23
C ASP A 19 27.51 -3.35 6.69
N ASP A 20 28.80 -3.54 7.02
CA ASP A 20 29.25 -3.93 8.35
C ASP A 20 28.94 -2.89 9.42
N GLY A 21 28.78 -1.63 9.03
CA GLY A 21 28.42 -0.53 9.93
C GLY A 21 26.91 -0.36 10.10
N GLY A 22 26.10 -1.21 9.45
CA GLY A 22 24.65 -1.11 9.51
C GLY A 22 24.06 -0.10 8.55
N ASN A 23 24.86 0.49 7.65
CA ASN A 23 24.37 1.42 6.66
C ASN A 23 23.66 0.68 5.53
N LYS A 24 22.50 1.17 5.11
CA LYS A 24 21.74 0.58 4.02
C LYS A 24 21.98 1.33 2.72
N SER A 25 22.20 0.56 1.65
CA SER A 25 22.26 1.08 0.29
C SER A 25 21.15 0.46 -0.53
N THR A 26 20.49 1.26 -1.36
CA THR A 26 19.42 0.79 -2.21
C THR A 26 19.84 0.84 -3.68
N TYR A 27 19.46 -0.18 -4.42
CA TYR A 27 19.77 -0.31 -5.84
C TYR A 27 18.51 -0.54 -6.64
N THR A 28 18.42 0.04 -7.83
CA THR A 28 17.23 0.03 -8.65
C THR A 28 17.49 -0.55 -10.04
N TYR A 29 18.44 -1.48 -10.18
CA TYR A 29 18.80 -2.05 -11.47
C TYR A 29 17.64 -2.76 -12.16
N ASP A 30 16.85 -3.52 -11.38
CA ASP A 30 15.71 -4.27 -11.86
C ASP A 30 14.39 -3.76 -11.27
N PHE A 31 14.41 -2.54 -10.75
CA PHE A 31 13.28 -1.95 -10.07
C PHE A 31 12.28 -1.38 -11.07
N ASP A 32 11.00 -1.73 -10.87
CA ASP A 32 9.90 -1.19 -11.67
C ASP A 32 9.12 -0.18 -10.83
N PRO A 33 9.24 1.13 -11.13
CA PRO A 33 8.54 2.15 -10.34
C PRO A 33 7.02 2.06 -10.45
N GLU A 34 6.48 1.63 -11.59
CA GLU A 34 5.04 1.47 -11.74
C GLU A 34 4.53 0.35 -10.82
N THR A 35 5.21 -0.80 -10.81
CA THR A 35 4.86 -1.90 -9.91
C THR A 35 4.93 -1.45 -8.45
N PHE A 36 5.96 -0.71 -8.08
CA PHE A 36 6.12 -0.19 -6.72
C PHE A 36 4.94 0.71 -6.34
N ALA A 37 4.59 1.64 -7.22
CA ALA A 37 3.47 2.56 -6.98
C ALA A 37 2.14 1.81 -6.83
N LEU A 38 1.89 0.80 -7.68
CA LEU A 38 0.68 0.00 -7.61
C LEU A 38 0.62 -0.84 -6.34
N LEU A 39 1.75 -1.38 -5.88
CA LEU A 39 1.80 -2.12 -4.62
C LEU A 39 1.45 -1.22 -3.44
N ILE A 40 1.96 0.01 -3.41
CA ILE A 40 1.62 0.98 -2.37
C ILE A 40 0.13 1.32 -2.42
N ALA A 41 -0.41 1.58 -3.61
CA ALA A 41 -1.83 1.89 -3.78
C ALA A 41 -2.71 0.74 -3.29
N LYS A 42 -2.34 -0.51 -3.61
CA LYS A 42 -3.08 -1.68 -3.17
C LYS A 42 -3.04 -1.85 -1.65
N GLU A 43 -1.90 -1.56 -1.01
CA GLU A 43 -1.82 -1.60 0.45
C GLU A 43 -2.74 -0.56 1.08
N CYS A 44 -2.78 0.66 0.53
CA CYS A 44 -3.68 1.71 1.04
C CYS A 44 -5.14 1.31 0.87
N ILE A 45 -5.50 0.74 -0.27
CA ILE A 45 -6.86 0.25 -0.54
C ILE A 45 -7.22 -0.85 0.47
N ASN A 46 -6.30 -1.79 0.71
CA ASN A 46 -6.52 -2.87 1.65
C ASN A 46 -6.78 -2.35 3.07
N VAL A 47 -6.03 -1.34 3.51
CA VAL A 47 -6.25 -0.72 4.82
C VAL A 47 -7.65 -0.15 4.91
N VAL A 48 -8.11 0.58 3.88
CA VAL A 48 -9.46 1.15 3.86
C VAL A 48 -10.52 0.05 3.86
N GLU A 49 -10.33 -1.00 3.04
CA GLU A 49 -11.28 -2.11 2.95
C GLU A 49 -11.45 -2.87 4.26
N THR A 50 -10.39 -2.94 5.06
CA THR A 50 -10.40 -3.71 6.31
C THR A 50 -10.78 -2.87 7.53
N LEU A 51 -10.95 -1.56 7.36
CA LEU A 51 -11.43 -0.71 8.45
C LEU A 51 -12.85 -1.09 8.83
N SER A 52 -13.09 -1.18 10.13
CA SER A 52 -14.42 -1.49 10.66
C SER A 52 -14.88 -0.31 11.53
N PRO A 53 -16.07 0.26 11.27
CA PRO A 53 -16.61 1.28 12.17
C PRO A 53 -16.89 0.69 13.55
N GLY A 54 -16.79 1.51 14.59
CA GLY A 54 -16.87 1.05 15.96
C GLY A 54 -18.30 0.89 16.50
N TYR A 55 -19.33 0.85 15.65
CA TYR A 55 -20.72 0.77 16.09
C TYR A 55 -21.53 -0.19 15.21
N ASP A 56 -22.61 -0.75 15.82
CA ASP A 56 -23.43 -1.80 15.22
C ASP A 56 -24.85 -1.30 14.90
N ASP A 57 -24.99 -0.05 14.44
CA ASP A 57 -26.31 0.51 14.08
C ASP A 57 -26.31 0.96 12.62
N TYR A 58 -27.37 1.74 12.23
CA TYR A 58 -27.51 2.20 10.86
C TYR A 58 -26.32 3.04 10.35
N ARG A 59 -25.54 3.65 11.25
CA ARG A 59 -24.34 4.42 10.88
C ARG A 59 -23.29 3.50 10.25
N ASN A 60 -23.24 2.25 10.69
CA ASN A 60 -22.35 1.26 10.12
C ASN A 60 -22.64 1.05 8.62
N GLN A 61 -23.92 1.01 8.23
CA GLN A 61 -24.31 0.85 6.84
C GLN A 61 -23.90 2.06 5.99
N ILE A 62 -24.07 3.27 6.53
CA ILE A 62 -23.71 4.51 5.83
C ILE A 62 -22.19 4.56 5.62
N GLU A 63 -21.44 4.23 6.65
CA GLU A 63 -19.97 4.26 6.57
C GLU A 63 -19.42 3.15 5.67
N ASP A 64 -20.06 1.98 5.65
CA ASP A 64 -19.68 0.91 4.73
C ASP A 64 -19.90 1.33 3.27
N ALA A 65 -21.01 2.00 2.98
CA ALA A 65 -21.28 2.50 1.63
C ALA A 65 -20.23 3.55 1.22
N PHE A 66 -19.92 4.47 2.11
CA PHE A 66 -18.90 5.50 1.85
C PHE A 66 -17.51 4.87 1.64
N ARG A 67 -17.15 3.90 2.47
CA ARG A 67 -15.89 3.18 2.34
C ARG A 67 -15.78 2.48 0.99
N ARG A 68 -16.86 1.79 0.55
CA ARG A 68 -16.87 1.14 -0.76
C ARG A 68 -16.72 2.14 -1.90
N ASP A 69 -17.36 3.30 -1.78
CA ASP A 69 -17.23 4.35 -2.78
C ASP A 69 -15.78 4.87 -2.84
N CYS A 70 -15.14 5.07 -1.68
CA CYS A 70 -13.74 5.49 -1.62
C CYS A 70 -12.83 4.46 -2.27
N VAL A 71 -13.03 3.18 -1.97
CA VAL A 71 -12.25 2.10 -2.57
C VAL A 71 -12.43 2.06 -4.08
N GLY A 72 -13.68 2.22 -4.55
CA GLY A 72 -13.99 2.26 -5.97
C GLY A 72 -13.29 3.41 -6.68
N GLN A 73 -13.29 4.59 -6.07
CA GLN A 73 -12.60 5.76 -6.63
C GLN A 73 -11.08 5.55 -6.69
N LEU A 74 -10.50 4.96 -5.64
CA LEU A 74 -9.06 4.66 -5.61
C LEU A 74 -8.69 3.65 -6.69
N LYS A 75 -9.47 2.59 -6.83
CA LYS A 75 -9.21 1.57 -7.85
C LYS A 75 -9.31 2.16 -9.26
N GLN A 76 -10.31 2.99 -9.49
CA GLN A 76 -10.50 3.65 -10.79
C GLN A 76 -9.31 4.58 -11.08
N ARG A 77 -8.88 5.34 -10.09
CA ARG A 77 -7.78 6.30 -10.24
C ARG A 77 -6.48 5.62 -10.66
N PHE A 78 -6.20 4.45 -10.11
CA PHE A 78 -4.94 3.74 -10.34
C PHE A 78 -5.06 2.58 -11.34
N GLY A 79 -6.25 2.34 -11.89
CA GLY A 79 -6.47 1.29 -12.87
C GLY A 79 -6.34 -0.13 -12.32
N ILE A 80 -6.76 -0.30 -11.08
CA ILE A 80 -6.66 -1.60 -10.40
C ILE A 80 -7.98 -2.37 -10.46
#